data_4187ffd0360244cbbadc713dcd5dbb09
#
_entry.id   4187ffd0360244cbbadc713dcd5dbb09
#
_cell.length_a   1.000
_cell.length_b   1.000
_cell.length_c   1.000
_cell.angle_alpha   90.00
_cell.angle_beta   90.00
_cell.angle_gamma   90.00
#
_symmetry.space_group_name_H-M   'P 1'
#
loop_
_entity.id
_entity.type
_entity.pdbx_description
1 polymer ?
#
loop_
_entity_poly.entity_id
_entity_poly.type
_entity_poly.pdbx_seq_one_letter_code
_entity_poly.pdbx_strand_id
1 'polypeptide(L)'
;MLIFGVIAFIFFFRPFGYETCDTKECFINLANECKPSVYILDDAGTKYEFKSFLDCTFTKTITEISDSEPEPIKEMFAKRSFTCTYEKNNFEVKWIDTLLGGLDKCTGPLKEALYELTIAQYKKEKSII
;
A
#
# COMPACT_ATOMS: atom_id res chain seq x y z
N MET A 1 30.02 31.06 6.73
CA MET A 1 28.68 31.26 7.31
C MET A 1 27.56 30.86 6.36
N LEU A 2 27.62 31.21 5.08
CA LEU A 2 26.62 30.81 4.09
C LEU A 2 26.52 29.29 3.90
N ILE A 3 27.64 28.58 4.04
CA ILE A 3 27.69 27.11 3.91
C ILE A 3 26.89 26.41 5.02
N PHE A 4 26.95 26.96 6.24
CA PHE A 4 26.21 26.40 7.38
C PHE A 4 24.70 26.58 7.21
N GLY A 5 24.25 27.70 6.65
CA GLY A 5 22.85 27.92 6.37
C GLY A 5 22.28 26.97 5.32
N VAL A 6 23.05 26.68 4.27
CA VAL A 6 22.65 25.73 3.22
C VAL A 6 22.58 24.32 3.76
N ILE A 7 23.54 23.90 4.58
CA ILE A 7 23.55 22.57 5.19
C ILE A 7 22.36 22.40 6.14
N ALA A 8 22.08 23.41 6.98
CA ALA A 8 20.94 23.39 7.87
C ALA A 8 19.62 23.34 7.10
N PHE A 9 19.54 24.03 5.98
CA PHE A 9 18.36 24.00 5.11
C PHE A 9 18.13 22.61 4.50
N ILE A 10 19.20 21.95 4.04
CA ILE A 10 19.12 20.59 3.50
C ILE A 10 18.68 19.60 4.58
N PHE A 11 19.23 19.69 5.80
CA PHE A 11 18.83 18.86 6.93
C PHE A 11 17.38 19.09 7.34
N PHE A 12 16.90 20.31 7.23
CA PHE A 12 15.53 20.66 7.59
C PHE A 12 14.50 20.04 6.64
N PHE A 13 14.85 19.86 5.36
CA PHE A 13 13.95 19.25 4.39
C PHE A 13 13.97 17.72 4.39
N ARG A 14 15.02 17.09 4.91
CA ARG A 14 15.12 15.63 5.01
C ARG A 14 14.00 14.96 5.85
N PRO A 15 13.52 15.56 6.95
CA PRO A 15 12.45 14.94 7.73
C PRO A 15 11.12 14.79 7.00
N PHE A 16 10.93 15.47 5.88
CA PHE A 16 9.70 15.37 5.09
C PHE A 16 9.71 14.22 4.08
N GLY A 17 10.84 13.50 3.95
CA GLY A 17 10.92 12.30 3.15
C GLY A 17 10.31 11.10 3.87
N TYR A 18 9.98 10.06 3.10
CA TYR A 18 9.51 8.80 3.67
C TYR A 18 10.68 8.02 4.25
N GLU A 19 10.49 7.43 5.42
CA GLU A 19 11.44 6.48 5.96
C GLU A 19 11.25 5.13 5.26
N THR A 20 12.32 4.56 4.70
CA THR A 20 12.27 3.27 4.03
C THR A 20 12.36 2.15 5.04
N CYS A 21 11.38 1.24 5.03
CA CYS A 21 11.35 0.06 5.87
C CYS A 21 11.71 -1.18 5.08
N ASP A 22 12.61 -1.99 5.62
CA ASP A 22 12.99 -3.28 5.04
C ASP A 22 12.13 -4.43 5.57
N THR A 23 11.40 -4.21 6.65
CA THR A 23 10.57 -5.23 7.28
C THR A 23 9.13 -4.74 7.47
N LYS A 24 8.21 -5.70 7.53
CA LYS A 24 6.81 -5.42 7.81
C LYS A 24 6.64 -4.75 9.17
N GLU A 25 7.37 -5.22 10.18
CA GLU A 25 7.30 -4.68 11.54
C GLU A 25 7.71 -3.21 11.60
N CYS A 26 8.77 -2.84 10.88
CA CYS A 26 9.20 -1.44 10.76
C CYS A 26 8.06 -0.58 10.23
N PHE A 27 7.43 -1.01 9.14
CA PHE A 27 6.34 -0.27 8.54
C PHE A 27 5.12 -0.15 9.47
N ILE A 28 4.74 -1.25 10.12
CA ILE A 28 3.60 -1.26 11.05
C ILE A 28 3.84 -0.29 12.21
N ASN A 29 5.04 -0.28 12.77
CA ASN A 29 5.37 0.61 13.87
C ASN A 29 5.27 2.09 13.46
N LEU A 30 5.82 2.44 12.30
CA LEU A 30 5.77 3.82 11.80
C LEU A 30 4.35 4.22 11.39
N ALA A 31 3.61 3.32 10.75
CA ALA A 31 2.23 3.58 10.37
C ALA A 31 1.35 3.82 11.60
N ASN A 32 1.53 3.03 12.67
CA ASN A 32 0.80 3.22 13.92
C ASN A 32 1.05 4.58 14.56
N GLU A 33 2.24 5.15 14.34
CA GLU A 33 2.58 6.49 14.82
C GLU A 33 2.19 7.58 13.84
N CYS A 34 1.55 7.23 12.71
CA CYS A 34 1.22 8.15 11.62
C CYS A 34 2.44 8.90 11.10
N LYS A 35 3.55 8.21 10.96
CA LYS A 35 4.78 8.73 10.40
C LYS A 35 4.94 8.31 8.95
N PRO A 36 5.45 9.18 8.06
CA PRO A 36 5.69 8.81 6.67
C PRO A 36 6.70 7.66 6.55
N SER A 37 6.31 6.59 5.87
CA SER A 37 7.19 5.45 5.64
C SER A 37 6.80 4.73 4.35
N VAL A 38 7.75 3.95 3.82
CA VAL A 38 7.58 3.15 2.61
C VAL A 38 8.08 1.73 2.88
N TYR A 39 7.29 0.76 2.47
CA TYR A 39 7.65 -0.65 2.54
C TYR A 39 7.28 -1.33 1.22
N ILE A 40 8.20 -2.10 0.65
CA ILE A 40 8.00 -2.85 -0.58
C ILE A 40 7.96 -4.34 -0.25
N LEU A 41 6.86 -5.00 -0.61
CA LEU A 41 6.68 -6.44 -0.44
C LEU A 41 6.71 -7.11 -1.81
N ASP A 42 7.59 -8.09 -1.99
CA ASP A 42 7.62 -8.93 -3.18
C ASP A 42 7.02 -10.30 -2.82
N ASP A 43 5.88 -10.61 -3.41
CA ASP A 43 5.19 -11.87 -3.20
C ASP A 43 5.12 -12.62 -4.52
N ALA A 44 6.04 -13.56 -4.72
CA ALA A 44 6.12 -14.41 -5.90
C ALA A 44 6.14 -13.62 -7.23
N GLY A 45 6.86 -12.49 -7.25
CA GLY A 45 7.02 -11.64 -8.43
C GLY A 45 6.02 -10.49 -8.52
N THR A 46 4.98 -10.49 -7.73
CA THR A 46 4.06 -9.35 -7.62
C THR A 46 4.55 -8.43 -6.51
N LYS A 47 4.78 -7.16 -6.84
CA LYS A 47 5.31 -6.19 -5.89
C LYS A 47 4.24 -5.23 -5.43
N TYR A 48 4.17 -5.05 -4.12
CA TYR A 48 3.28 -4.12 -3.46
C TYR A 48 4.08 -3.02 -2.80
N GLU A 49 3.66 -1.78 -2.98
CA GLU A 49 4.23 -0.64 -2.28
C GLU A 49 3.25 -0.13 -1.24
N PHE A 50 3.68 -0.11 0.01
CA PHE A 50 2.90 0.44 1.13
C PHE A 50 3.52 1.76 1.54
N LYS A 51 2.70 2.81 1.64
CA LYS A 51 3.14 4.13 2.13
C LYS A 51 2.21 4.60 3.23
N SER A 52 2.78 5.05 4.33
CA SER A 52 2.03 5.70 5.41
C SER A 52 2.28 7.21 5.40
N PHE A 53 1.33 7.97 5.93
CA PHE A 53 1.32 9.42 5.88
C PHE A 53 1.01 10.02 7.24
N LEU A 54 1.31 11.31 7.40
CA LEU A 54 1.12 12.06 8.66
C LEU A 54 -0.35 12.16 9.10
N ASP A 55 -1.28 12.08 8.18
CA ASP A 55 -2.72 12.19 8.45
C ASP A 55 -3.36 10.86 8.86
N CYS A 56 -2.57 9.86 9.21
CA CYS A 56 -3.06 8.52 9.58
C CYS A 56 -3.83 7.87 8.45
N THR A 57 -3.31 8.00 7.25
CA THR A 57 -3.75 7.23 6.08
C THR A 57 -2.58 6.40 5.56
N PHE A 58 -2.88 5.36 4.80
CA PHE A 58 -1.85 4.66 4.05
C PHE A 58 -2.37 4.27 2.68
N THR A 59 -1.45 4.06 1.75
CA THR A 59 -1.78 3.58 0.42
C THR A 59 -1.11 2.22 0.18
N LYS A 60 -1.82 1.36 -0.53
CA LYS A 60 -1.29 0.10 -1.05
C LYS A 60 -1.37 0.16 -2.57
N THR A 61 -0.25 0.01 -3.24
CA THR A 61 -0.16 0.07 -4.69
C THR A 61 0.46 -1.22 -5.22
N ILE A 62 -0.13 -1.79 -6.25
CA ILE A 62 0.49 -2.90 -6.97
C ILE A 62 1.39 -2.28 -8.04
N THR A 63 2.71 -2.31 -7.82
CA THR A 63 3.68 -1.69 -8.73
C THR A 63 4.08 -2.60 -9.88
N GLU A 64 4.18 -3.91 -9.61
CA GLU A 64 4.49 -4.90 -10.64
C GLU A 64 3.68 -6.16 -10.37
N ILE A 65 3.21 -6.81 -11.43
CA ILE A 65 2.49 -8.08 -11.33
C ILE A 65 3.36 -9.17 -11.94
N SER A 66 3.37 -10.35 -11.29
CA SER A 66 4.12 -11.50 -11.75
C SER A 66 3.79 -11.83 -13.22
N ASP A 67 4.83 -12.17 -14.01
CA ASP A 67 4.67 -12.58 -15.40
C ASP A 67 3.85 -13.85 -15.55
N SER A 68 3.72 -14.65 -14.49
CA SER A 68 2.89 -15.85 -14.49
C SER A 68 1.39 -15.56 -14.45
N GLU A 69 0.98 -14.33 -14.14
CA GLU A 69 -0.42 -13.97 -14.13
C GLU A 69 -0.95 -13.72 -15.54
N PRO A 70 -2.22 -14.05 -15.81
CA PRO A 70 -2.85 -13.75 -17.11
C PRO A 70 -2.89 -12.25 -17.41
N GLU A 71 -2.84 -11.89 -18.69
CA GLU A 71 -2.89 -10.50 -19.14
C GLU A 71 -4.10 -9.73 -18.61
N PRO A 72 -5.34 -10.27 -18.57
CA PRO A 72 -6.46 -9.55 -18.01
C PRO A 72 -6.27 -9.16 -16.55
N ILE A 73 -5.62 -10.02 -15.76
CA ILE A 73 -5.31 -9.73 -14.36
C ILE A 73 -4.28 -8.61 -14.27
N LYS A 74 -3.23 -8.65 -15.10
CA LYS A 74 -2.22 -7.59 -15.14
C LYS A 74 -2.85 -6.24 -15.48
N GLU A 75 -3.72 -6.18 -16.47
CA GLU A 75 -4.39 -4.94 -16.86
C GLU A 75 -5.33 -4.42 -15.77
N MET A 76 -6.00 -5.32 -15.07
CA MET A 76 -6.95 -4.94 -14.03
C MET A 76 -6.29 -4.35 -12.79
N PHE A 77 -5.10 -4.85 -12.43
CA PHE A 77 -4.48 -4.51 -11.15
C PHE A 77 -3.21 -3.68 -11.23
N ALA A 78 -2.48 -3.70 -12.36
CA ALA A 78 -1.20 -3.03 -12.47
C ALA A 78 -1.30 -1.54 -12.18
N LYS A 79 -0.41 -1.05 -11.30
CA LYS A 79 -0.31 0.37 -10.91
C LYS A 79 -1.57 0.95 -10.25
N ARG A 80 -2.50 0.10 -9.84
CA ARG A 80 -3.68 0.56 -9.11
C ARG A 80 -3.40 0.58 -7.61
N SER A 81 -4.06 1.49 -6.92
CA SER A 81 -3.88 1.68 -5.49
C SER A 81 -5.21 1.88 -4.79
N PHE A 82 -5.21 1.66 -3.48
CA PHE A 82 -6.27 2.15 -2.61
C PHE A 82 -5.65 2.91 -1.43
N THR A 83 -6.45 3.77 -0.82
CA THR A 83 -6.07 4.53 0.36
C THR A 83 -6.99 4.17 1.50
N CYS A 84 -6.42 3.88 2.66
CA CYS A 84 -7.17 3.50 3.86
C CYS A 84 -6.92 4.53 4.96
N THR A 85 -7.97 4.83 5.72
CA THR A 85 -7.91 5.74 6.86
C THR A 85 -7.96 4.92 8.15
N TYR A 86 -7.16 5.28 9.14
CA TYR A 86 -7.14 4.59 10.42
C TYR A 86 -6.81 5.57 11.54
N GLU A 87 -7.04 5.15 12.77
CA GLU A 87 -6.67 5.94 13.94
C GLU A 87 -5.25 5.57 14.40
N LYS A 88 -4.56 6.52 15.02
CA LYS A 88 -3.23 6.29 15.58
C LYS A 88 -3.24 5.05 16.49
N ASN A 89 -2.24 4.18 16.34
CA ASN A 89 -2.09 2.91 17.03
C ASN A 89 -3.09 1.82 16.61
N ASN A 90 -3.92 2.08 15.61
CA ASN A 90 -4.94 1.11 15.14
C ASN A 90 -4.72 0.69 13.68
N PHE A 91 -3.47 0.68 13.21
CA PHE A 91 -3.17 0.17 11.88
C PHE A 91 -3.47 -1.34 11.83
N GLU A 92 -4.20 -1.77 10.81
CA GLU A 92 -4.62 -3.17 10.69
C GLU A 92 -3.62 -3.97 9.87
N VAL A 93 -2.99 -4.97 10.48
CA VAL A 93 -1.99 -5.84 9.83
C VAL A 93 -2.61 -6.59 8.64
N LYS A 94 -3.89 -6.89 8.66
CA LYS A 94 -4.57 -7.58 7.56
C LYS A 94 -4.51 -6.83 6.23
N TRP A 95 -4.29 -5.52 6.24
CA TRP A 95 -4.08 -4.76 5.01
C TRP A 95 -2.79 -5.16 4.29
N ILE A 96 -1.79 -5.64 5.03
CA ILE A 96 -0.54 -6.13 4.46
C ILE A 96 -0.65 -7.63 4.13
N ASP A 97 -1.18 -8.42 5.07
CA ASP A 97 -1.15 -9.87 5.00
C ASP A 97 -2.23 -10.46 4.08
N THR A 98 -3.28 -9.70 3.76
CA THR A 98 -4.38 -10.18 2.93
C THR A 98 -4.69 -9.18 1.81
N LEU A 99 -5.40 -9.65 0.77
CA LEU A 99 -5.86 -8.76 -0.30
C LEU A 99 -7.19 -8.09 0.03
N LEU A 100 -8.08 -8.76 0.73
CA LEU A 100 -9.46 -8.30 0.93
C LEU A 100 -9.76 -7.83 2.36
N GLY A 101 -8.85 -8.06 3.30
CA GLY A 101 -9.09 -7.70 4.69
C GLY A 101 -9.07 -6.18 4.91
N GLY A 102 -10.08 -5.67 5.60
CA GLY A 102 -10.13 -4.27 6.02
C GLY A 102 -10.49 -3.27 4.94
N LEU A 103 -10.96 -3.71 3.77
CA LEU A 103 -11.28 -2.84 2.64
C LEU A 103 -12.43 -1.87 2.92
N ASP A 104 -13.24 -2.13 3.92
CA ASP A 104 -14.34 -1.24 4.31
C ASP A 104 -13.85 0.17 4.71
N LYS A 105 -12.61 0.30 5.17
CA LYS A 105 -11.99 1.58 5.53
C LYS A 105 -11.17 2.20 4.40
N CYS A 106 -11.24 1.62 3.21
CA CYS A 106 -10.39 1.99 2.09
C CYS A 106 -11.22 2.48 0.91
N THR A 107 -10.60 3.30 0.06
CA THR A 107 -11.19 3.78 -1.19
C THR A 107 -10.13 3.77 -2.28
N GLY A 108 -10.56 3.64 -3.54
CA GLY A 108 -9.68 3.76 -4.68
C GLY A 108 -9.84 2.66 -5.71
N PRO A 109 -9.16 2.81 -6.87
CA PRO A 109 -9.32 1.88 -8.00
C PRO A 109 -8.94 0.44 -7.69
N LEU A 110 -7.95 0.21 -6.82
CA LEU A 110 -7.56 -1.15 -6.46
C LEU A 110 -8.66 -1.85 -5.66
N LYS A 111 -9.32 -1.14 -4.76
CA LYS A 111 -10.46 -1.71 -4.01
C LYS A 111 -11.58 -2.11 -4.96
N GLU A 112 -11.90 -1.25 -5.91
CA GLU A 112 -12.94 -1.53 -6.90
C GLU A 112 -12.60 -2.73 -7.76
N ALA A 113 -11.34 -2.84 -8.21
CA ALA A 113 -10.87 -3.97 -9.00
C ALA A 113 -10.95 -5.29 -8.22
N LEU A 114 -10.59 -5.28 -6.94
CA LEU A 114 -10.66 -6.46 -6.08
C LEU A 114 -12.12 -6.93 -5.89
N TYR A 115 -13.04 -6.00 -5.72
CA TYR A 115 -14.46 -6.35 -5.60
C TYR A 115 -15.03 -6.89 -6.91
N GLU A 116 -14.67 -6.31 -8.04
CA GLU A 116 -15.08 -6.80 -9.35
C GLU A 116 -14.59 -8.23 -9.60
N LEU A 117 -13.34 -8.52 -9.25
CA LEU A 117 -12.80 -9.87 -9.39
C LEU A 117 -13.55 -10.86 -8.49
N THR A 118 -13.85 -10.48 -7.26
CA THR A 118 -14.59 -11.32 -6.32
C THR A 118 -15.99 -11.62 -6.83
N ILE A 119 -16.69 -10.63 -7.36
CA ILE A 119 -18.03 -10.81 -7.96
C ILE A 119 -17.97 -11.73 -9.18
N ALA A 120 -16.98 -11.54 -10.04
CA ALA A 120 -16.81 -12.36 -11.23
C ALA A 120 -16.55 -13.84 -10.87
N GLN A 121 -15.73 -14.10 -9.86
CA GLN A 121 -15.47 -15.45 -9.37
C GLN A 121 -16.74 -16.09 -8.78
N TYR A 122 -17.49 -15.33 -8.02
CA TYR A 122 -18.75 -15.79 -7.45
C TYR A 122 -19.77 -16.17 -8.53
N LYS A 123 -19.91 -15.34 -9.56
CA LYS A 123 -20.80 -15.62 -10.69
C LYS A 123 -20.37 -16.87 -11.48
N LYS A 124 -19.06 -17.05 -11.64
CA LYS A 124 -18.49 -18.22 -12.31
C LYS A 124 -18.80 -19.49 -11.55
N GLU A 125 -18.65 -19.48 -10.24
CA GLU A 125 -18.99 -20.63 -9.37
C GLU A 125 -20.47 -20.95 -9.44
N LYS A 126 -21.34 -19.95 -9.42
CA LYS A 126 -22.78 -20.15 -9.52
C LYS A 126 -23.21 -20.71 -10.88
N SER A 127 -22.52 -20.37 -11.95
CA SER A 127 -22.86 -20.84 -13.30
C SER A 127 -22.52 -22.31 -13.52
N ILE A 128 -21.70 -22.91 -12.66
CA ILE A 128 -21.31 -24.32 -12.72
C ILE A 128 -22.35 -25.22 -12.03
N ILE A 129 -23.15 -24.66 -11.16
CA ILE A 129 -24.20 -25.34 -10.44
C ILE A 129 -25.52 -25.26 -11.21
#